data_9a0521fab926559f699935b065c926a7
#
_entry.id   9a0521fab926559f699935b065c926a7
#
_cell.length_a   1.000
_cell.length_b   1.000
_cell.length_c   1.000
_cell.angle_alpha   90.00
_cell.angle_beta   90.00
_cell.angle_gamma   90.00
#
_symmetry.space_group_name_H-M   'P 1'
#
loop_
_entity.id
_entity.type
_entity.pdbx_description
1 polymer ?
#
loop_
_entity_poly.entity_id
_entity_poly.type
_entity_poly.pdbx_seq_one_letter_code
_entity_poly.pdbx_strand_id
1 'polypeptide(L)'
;RSALGLLAATGGATLLAACGSQSQASSGSASASGSASTSDAEVNNARADYSGAAVLDGYTSKPADYQLATRTEPAKNVPVPVKPAVANENSVEGLYQSIAFFGAAMEYYMRTGKTEPLRESAMDKSELKSMLEPEDGTLGEKLVKGEVWMHDPTVTITLLSAQPTRDGKAYTWNARFTLTRGEFMASKDKVLEVPESGRENVNERTLRGVYENGAWKLTGMKSDSEASASASASAS
;
A
#
# COMPACT_ATOMS: atom_id res chain seq x y z
N ARG A 1 -26.81 -49.24 -7.87
CA ARG A 1 -27.01 -49.49 -9.32
C ARG A 1 -26.35 -48.33 -10.04
N SER A 2 -25.02 -48.47 -10.41
CA SER A 2 -24.48 -48.81 -11.73
C SER A 2 -24.74 -47.70 -12.76
N ALA A 3 -23.82 -47.15 -13.50
CA ALA A 3 -22.62 -47.62 -14.17
C ALA A 3 -21.74 -46.40 -14.55
N LEU A 4 -20.51 -46.49 -14.43
CA LEU A 4 -19.37 -46.52 -15.37
C LEU A 4 -19.62 -46.01 -16.80
N GLY A 5 -18.77 -45.06 -17.21
CA GLY A 5 -18.54 -44.64 -18.58
C GLY A 5 -17.16 -44.02 -18.74
N LEU A 6 -16.17 -44.87 -19.03
CA LEU A 6 -14.79 -44.54 -19.39
C LEU A 6 -14.74 -44.25 -20.89
N LEU A 7 -14.11 -43.14 -21.33
CA LEU A 7 -13.59 -43.03 -22.70
C LEU A 7 -12.29 -42.23 -22.70
N ALA A 8 -11.23 -42.94 -23.00
CA ALA A 8 -9.93 -42.43 -23.35
C ALA A 8 -9.87 -42.13 -24.86
N ALA A 9 -9.20 -41.08 -25.26
CA ALA A 9 -8.68 -40.90 -26.61
C ALA A 9 -7.39 -40.10 -26.61
N THR A 10 -6.41 -40.76 -27.03
CA THR A 10 -5.01 -40.50 -27.35
C THR A 10 -4.79 -39.56 -28.55
N GLY A 11 -3.60 -38.95 -28.60
CA GLY A 11 -2.89 -38.51 -29.83
C GLY A 11 -2.76 -37.02 -29.94
N GLY A 12 -1.61 -36.49 -30.10
CA GLY A 12 -0.52 -36.61 -30.95
C GLY A 12 0.54 -35.51 -30.74
N ALA A 13 1.76 -35.93 -30.63
CA ALA A 13 2.94 -35.10 -30.66
C ALA A 13 3.27 -34.63 -32.10
N THR A 14 3.64 -33.38 -32.26
CA THR A 14 4.43 -32.95 -33.43
C THR A 14 5.58 -32.06 -33.01
N LEU A 15 6.78 -32.64 -33.04
CA LEU A 15 8.07 -32.01 -33.07
C LEU A 15 8.29 -31.41 -34.47
N LEU A 16 8.63 -30.13 -34.55
CA LEU A 16 9.30 -29.57 -35.72
C LEU A 16 10.57 -28.86 -35.29
N ALA A 17 11.65 -29.58 -35.47
CA ALA A 17 13.02 -29.03 -35.51
C ALA A 17 13.26 -28.41 -36.89
N ALA A 18 13.78 -27.22 -36.94
CA ALA A 18 14.44 -26.67 -38.14
C ALA A 18 15.76 -26.03 -37.75
N CYS A 19 16.83 -26.75 -38.11
CA CYS A 19 18.19 -26.28 -38.19
C CYS A 19 18.38 -25.41 -39.44
N GLY A 20 19.38 -24.54 -39.40
CA GLY A 20 20.07 -23.94 -40.56
C GLY A 20 20.56 -22.55 -40.24
N SER A 21 21.72 -22.15 -40.29
CA SER A 21 23.05 -22.43 -40.81
C SER A 21 23.87 -21.15 -40.66
N GLN A 22 25.07 -21.31 -40.21
CA GLN A 22 26.28 -20.53 -40.30
C GLN A 22 26.42 -19.54 -41.49
N SER A 23 27.03 -18.35 -41.21
CA SER A 23 28.23 -17.86 -41.92
C SER A 23 28.69 -16.53 -41.28
N GLN A 24 29.80 -16.52 -40.70
CA GLN A 24 31.14 -16.06 -41.11
C GLN A 24 31.46 -14.57 -40.88
N ALA A 25 32.57 -14.42 -40.23
CA ALA A 25 33.32 -13.30 -39.74
C ALA A 25 33.55 -12.13 -40.74
N SER A 26 33.64 -10.92 -40.18
CA SER A 26 34.69 -9.96 -40.57
C SER A 26 35.00 -9.01 -39.42
N SER A 27 36.27 -8.93 -39.14
CA SER A 27 36.98 -8.06 -38.23
C SER A 27 36.86 -6.58 -38.61
N GLY A 28 36.55 -5.76 -37.60
CA GLY A 28 36.60 -4.30 -37.66
C GLY A 28 36.84 -3.72 -36.28
N SER A 29 38.12 -3.47 -35.93
CA SER A 29 38.50 -2.62 -34.83
C SER A 29 38.00 -1.20 -35.01
N ALA A 30 37.18 -0.72 -34.08
CA ALA A 30 37.01 0.69 -33.83
C ALA A 30 36.90 0.90 -32.32
N SER A 31 37.97 1.44 -31.75
CA SER A 31 37.92 2.08 -30.43
C SER A 31 36.94 3.20 -30.43
N ALA A 32 35.85 3.05 -29.70
CA ALA A 32 34.98 4.15 -29.31
C ALA A 32 35.02 4.23 -27.78
N SER A 33 35.59 5.31 -27.27
CA SER A 33 35.43 5.74 -25.88
C SER A 33 33.93 5.91 -25.61
N GLY A 34 33.33 4.89 -25.02
CA GLY A 34 31.98 4.96 -24.49
C GLY A 34 32.03 5.65 -23.14
N SER A 35 31.56 6.88 -23.10
CA SER A 35 31.08 7.50 -21.87
C SER A 35 30.22 6.49 -21.13
N ALA A 36 30.58 6.18 -19.89
CA ALA A 36 29.74 5.43 -19.00
C ALA A 36 28.44 6.24 -18.74
N SER A 37 27.42 6.03 -19.58
CA SER A 37 26.06 6.30 -19.20
C SER A 37 25.79 5.45 -17.97
N THR A 38 25.64 6.09 -16.82
CA THR A 38 24.94 5.50 -15.70
C THR A 38 23.55 5.16 -16.20
N SER A 39 23.36 3.93 -16.63
CA SER A 39 22.03 3.38 -16.91
C SER A 39 21.28 3.44 -15.60
N ASP A 40 20.35 4.41 -15.48
CA ASP A 40 19.26 4.32 -14.51
C ASP A 40 18.64 2.94 -14.75
N ALA A 41 18.81 2.03 -13.78
CA ALA A 41 18.25 0.69 -13.87
C ALA A 41 16.74 0.87 -14.09
N GLU A 42 16.24 0.41 -15.23
CA GLU A 42 14.80 0.40 -15.50
C GLU A 42 14.14 -0.39 -14.38
N VAL A 43 13.21 0.29 -13.69
CA VAL A 43 12.44 -0.31 -12.61
C VAL A 43 11.60 -1.43 -13.20
N ASN A 44 11.84 -2.66 -12.78
CA ASN A 44 11.19 -3.85 -13.30
C ASN A 44 9.69 -3.82 -12.95
N ASN A 45 8.82 -3.81 -13.96
CA ASN A 45 7.37 -3.84 -13.81
C ASN A 45 6.88 -5.28 -13.85
N ALA A 46 6.51 -5.84 -12.69
CA ALA A 46 5.98 -7.20 -12.58
C ALA A 46 4.55 -7.31 -13.16
N ARG A 47 3.77 -6.21 -13.14
CA ARG A 47 2.41 -6.14 -13.69
C ARG A 47 2.28 -5.01 -14.70
N ALA A 48 1.42 -5.22 -15.71
CA ALA A 48 1.08 -4.18 -16.67
C ALA A 48 0.09 -3.14 -16.08
N ASP A 49 -0.75 -3.56 -15.14
CA ASP A 49 -1.80 -2.72 -14.54
C ASP A 49 -1.87 -2.94 -13.02
N TYR A 50 -1.71 -1.84 -12.29
CA TYR A 50 -1.85 -1.76 -10.84
C TYR A 50 -3.05 -0.90 -10.43
N SER A 51 -3.90 -0.45 -11.38
CA SER A 51 -5.07 0.36 -11.03
C SER A 51 -6.06 -0.41 -10.16
N GLY A 52 -6.85 0.32 -9.40
CA GLY A 52 -7.79 -0.26 -8.45
C GLY A 52 -7.28 -0.22 -7.02
N ALA A 53 -7.95 -0.96 -6.14
CA ALA A 53 -7.59 -1.01 -4.73
C ALA A 53 -6.19 -1.60 -4.53
N ALA A 54 -5.35 -0.88 -3.79
CA ALA A 54 -4.06 -1.39 -3.36
C ALA A 54 -4.27 -2.41 -2.23
N VAL A 55 -4.09 -3.69 -2.56
CA VAL A 55 -4.33 -4.82 -1.65
C VAL A 55 -3.00 -5.34 -1.15
N LEU A 56 -2.88 -5.46 0.17
CA LEU A 56 -1.74 -6.09 0.80
C LEU A 56 -1.83 -7.61 0.64
N ASP A 57 -0.85 -8.21 -0.02
CA ASP A 57 -0.71 -9.66 -0.11
C ASP A 57 -0.04 -10.18 1.17
N GLY A 58 -0.85 -10.51 2.14
CA GLY A 58 -0.37 -11.18 3.34
C GLY A 58 -0.54 -10.40 4.64
N TYR A 59 -1.42 -10.92 5.45
CA TYR A 59 -1.42 -10.70 6.90
C TYR A 59 -0.79 -11.95 7.53
N THR A 60 0.17 -11.79 8.44
CA THR A 60 0.84 -12.93 9.10
C THR A 60 -0.08 -13.77 9.94
N SER A 61 -1.20 -13.22 10.36
CA SER A 61 -2.30 -13.99 10.93
C SER A 61 -3.60 -13.23 10.74
N LYS A 62 -4.57 -13.89 10.15
CA LYS A 62 -5.97 -13.57 10.42
C LYS A 62 -6.37 -14.50 11.55
N PRO A 63 -6.36 -14.07 12.81
CA PRO A 63 -6.82 -14.92 13.90
C PRO A 63 -8.22 -15.41 13.56
N ALA A 64 -8.47 -16.71 13.68
CA ALA A 64 -9.78 -17.31 13.39
C ALA A 64 -10.87 -16.78 14.34
N ASP A 65 -10.46 -16.16 15.42
CA ASP A 65 -11.26 -15.59 16.50
C ASP A 65 -11.30 -14.05 16.49
N TYR A 66 -11.04 -13.41 15.31
CA TYR A 66 -11.24 -11.97 15.16
C TYR A 66 -12.68 -11.59 15.51
N GLN A 67 -12.81 -10.58 16.38
CA GLN A 67 -14.09 -10.05 16.81
C GLN A 67 -14.16 -8.56 16.51
N LEU A 68 -15.23 -8.15 15.86
CA LEU A 68 -15.55 -6.75 15.63
C LEU A 68 -15.77 -6.02 16.96
N ALA A 69 -15.49 -4.72 16.96
CA ALA A 69 -15.85 -3.88 18.09
C ALA A 69 -17.37 -3.86 18.29
N THR A 70 -17.77 -3.84 19.56
CA THR A 70 -19.15 -3.67 19.98
C THR A 70 -19.33 -2.31 20.66
N ARG A 71 -20.55 -1.96 21.02
CA ARG A 71 -20.83 -0.72 21.76
C ARG A 71 -20.21 -0.70 23.18
N THR A 72 -19.79 -1.85 23.68
CA THR A 72 -19.25 -2.01 25.03
C THR A 72 -17.81 -2.47 25.08
N GLU A 73 -17.27 -3.00 23.97
CA GLU A 73 -15.91 -3.56 23.90
C GLU A 73 -15.21 -3.20 22.59
N PRO A 74 -13.91 -2.89 22.61
CA PRO A 74 -13.11 -2.71 21.41
C PRO A 74 -12.96 -4.02 20.62
N ALA A 75 -12.54 -3.93 19.36
CA ALA A 75 -12.22 -5.09 18.54
C ALA A 75 -11.13 -5.95 19.20
N LYS A 76 -11.24 -7.28 19.04
CA LYS A 76 -10.28 -8.25 19.58
C LYS A 76 -9.65 -9.06 18.45
N ASN A 77 -8.40 -9.46 18.65
CA ASN A 77 -7.64 -10.31 17.72
C ASN A 77 -7.61 -9.74 16.29
N VAL A 78 -7.47 -8.41 16.19
CA VAL A 78 -7.38 -7.71 14.91
C VAL A 78 -6.15 -8.21 14.15
N PRO A 79 -6.29 -8.62 12.87
CA PRO A 79 -5.16 -9.05 12.06
C PRO A 79 -4.08 -7.97 11.97
N VAL A 80 -2.83 -8.33 12.27
CA VAL A 80 -1.70 -7.40 12.19
C VAL A 80 -1.15 -7.40 10.76
N PRO A 81 -1.10 -6.26 10.05
CA PRO A 81 -0.49 -6.20 8.74
C PRO A 81 1.03 -6.41 8.86
N VAL A 82 1.59 -7.13 7.90
CA VAL A 82 3.03 -7.35 7.80
C VAL A 82 3.56 -6.78 6.51
N LYS A 83 4.60 -5.99 6.63
CA LYS A 83 5.29 -5.40 5.48
C LYS A 83 5.93 -6.52 4.64
N PRO A 84 5.52 -6.72 3.38
CA PRO A 84 6.13 -7.74 2.54
C PRO A 84 7.55 -7.34 2.16
N ALA A 85 8.43 -8.34 1.98
CA ALA A 85 9.84 -8.10 1.63
C ALA A 85 9.98 -7.29 0.33
N VAL A 86 9.13 -7.54 -0.66
CA VAL A 86 9.10 -6.83 -1.94
C VAL A 86 8.83 -5.32 -1.78
N ALA A 87 8.19 -4.88 -0.71
CA ALA A 87 8.00 -3.45 -0.42
C ALA A 87 9.31 -2.69 -0.18
N ASN A 88 10.44 -3.40 -0.02
CA ASN A 88 11.77 -2.79 0.08
C ASN A 88 12.56 -2.84 -1.24
N GLU A 89 11.96 -3.31 -2.32
CA GLU A 89 12.63 -3.37 -3.62
C GLU A 89 12.44 -2.06 -4.41
N ASN A 90 13.47 -1.65 -5.16
CA ASN A 90 13.37 -0.53 -6.08
C ASN A 90 12.63 -0.96 -7.35
N SER A 91 11.32 -1.14 -7.24
CA SER A 91 10.44 -1.58 -8.31
C SER A 91 9.05 -0.95 -8.18
N VAL A 92 8.27 -0.91 -9.27
CA VAL A 92 6.87 -0.44 -9.19
C VAL A 92 6.05 -1.36 -8.28
N GLU A 93 6.31 -2.67 -8.28
CA GLU A 93 5.71 -3.61 -7.34
C GLU A 93 6.07 -3.24 -5.89
N GLY A 94 7.35 -2.91 -5.61
CA GLY A 94 7.79 -2.47 -4.28
C GLY A 94 7.09 -1.20 -3.82
N LEU A 95 6.91 -0.24 -4.72
CA LEU A 95 6.14 0.98 -4.45
C LEU A 95 4.66 0.66 -4.17
N TYR A 96 4.04 -0.18 -5.00
CA TYR A 96 2.66 -0.62 -4.83
C TYR A 96 2.46 -1.31 -3.47
N GLN A 97 3.33 -2.26 -3.12
CA GLN A 97 3.23 -2.99 -1.84
C GLN A 97 3.51 -2.07 -0.63
N SER A 98 4.33 -1.04 -0.80
CA SER A 98 4.53 -0.01 0.22
C SER A 98 3.26 0.82 0.46
N ILE A 99 2.52 1.15 -0.60
CA ILE A 99 1.23 1.84 -0.53
C ILE A 99 0.16 0.92 0.10
N ALA A 100 0.09 -0.33 -0.34
CA ALA A 100 -0.86 -1.31 0.20
C ALA A 100 -0.62 -1.57 1.69
N PHE A 101 0.65 -1.74 2.11
CA PHE A 101 1.00 -1.87 3.52
C PHE A 101 0.61 -0.65 4.34
N PHE A 102 0.83 0.56 3.81
CA PHE A 102 0.42 1.78 4.49
C PHE A 102 -1.09 1.84 4.71
N GLY A 103 -1.91 1.49 3.70
CA GLY A 103 -3.37 1.42 3.84
C GLY A 103 -3.81 0.44 4.94
N ALA A 104 -3.23 -0.75 4.96
CA ALA A 104 -3.50 -1.76 5.98
C ALA A 104 -3.03 -1.33 7.39
N ALA A 105 -1.90 -0.63 7.48
CA ALA A 105 -1.38 -0.09 8.73
C ALA A 105 -2.28 1.02 9.30
N MET A 106 -2.84 1.87 8.44
CA MET A 106 -3.84 2.88 8.81
C MET A 106 -5.11 2.24 9.35
N GLU A 107 -5.63 1.22 8.67
CA GLU A 107 -6.81 0.48 9.12
C GLU A 107 -6.57 -0.18 10.47
N TYR A 108 -5.41 -0.84 10.65
CA TYR A 108 -5.02 -1.44 11.91
C TYR A 108 -4.96 -0.42 13.05
N TYR A 109 -4.35 0.75 12.79
CA TYR A 109 -4.32 1.86 13.75
C TYR A 109 -5.74 2.31 14.15
N MET A 110 -6.64 2.47 13.20
CA MET A 110 -8.01 2.90 13.48
C MET A 110 -8.82 1.88 14.26
N ARG A 111 -8.55 0.59 14.07
CA ARG A 111 -9.20 -0.50 14.81
C ARG A 111 -8.65 -0.70 16.22
N THR A 112 -7.38 -0.37 16.45
CA THR A 112 -6.67 -0.78 17.67
C THR A 112 -6.00 0.35 18.45
N GLY A 113 -5.79 1.51 17.83
CA GLY A 113 -4.96 2.59 18.36
C GLY A 113 -3.45 2.31 18.32
N LYS A 114 -3.01 1.12 17.88
CA LYS A 114 -1.60 0.73 17.85
C LYS A 114 -0.89 1.31 16.63
N THR A 115 0.28 1.89 16.84
CA THR A 115 1.02 2.68 15.84
C THR A 115 2.19 1.94 15.20
N GLU A 116 2.53 0.73 15.67
CA GLU A 116 3.73 0.01 15.23
C GLU A 116 3.76 -0.20 13.70
N PRO A 117 2.70 -0.71 13.02
CA PRO A 117 2.74 -0.86 11.57
C PRO A 117 2.83 0.48 10.83
N LEU A 118 2.25 1.56 11.37
CA LEU A 118 2.41 2.90 10.78
C LEU A 118 3.86 3.39 10.85
N ARG A 119 4.56 3.08 11.95
CA ARG A 119 5.98 3.41 12.10
C ARG A 119 6.88 2.66 11.11
N GLU A 120 6.48 1.45 10.72
CA GLU A 120 7.17 0.62 9.73
C GLU A 120 6.81 0.98 8.28
N SER A 121 5.72 1.74 8.07
CA SER A 121 5.28 2.13 6.74
C SER A 121 6.28 3.07 6.06
N ALA A 122 6.23 3.12 4.74
CA ALA A 122 7.04 4.00 3.92
C ALA A 122 6.62 5.48 4.01
N MET A 123 5.44 5.78 4.58
CA MET A 123 4.94 7.15 4.70
C MET A 123 5.84 8.01 5.58
N ASP A 124 6.09 9.25 5.14
CA ASP A 124 6.91 10.21 5.89
C ASP A 124 6.33 10.46 7.29
N LYS A 125 7.20 10.41 8.30
CA LYS A 125 6.77 10.50 9.70
C LYS A 125 6.19 11.87 10.05
N SER A 126 6.59 12.93 9.35
CA SER A 126 6.02 14.26 9.54
C SER A 126 4.54 14.33 9.08
N GLU A 127 4.17 13.53 8.09
CA GLU A 127 2.78 13.43 7.64
C GLU A 127 1.92 12.56 8.58
N LEU A 128 2.54 11.65 9.32
CA LEU A 128 1.89 10.79 10.30
C LEU A 128 1.94 11.35 11.73
N LYS A 129 2.48 12.56 11.94
CA LYS A 129 2.76 13.10 13.29
C LYS A 129 1.51 13.07 14.20
N SER A 130 0.35 13.49 13.70
CA SER A 130 -0.90 13.52 14.47
C SER A 130 -1.40 12.13 14.90
N MET A 131 -0.95 11.07 14.24
CA MET A 131 -1.27 9.67 14.58
C MET A 131 -0.21 9.02 15.46
N LEU A 132 1.07 9.34 15.20
CA LEU A 132 2.21 8.77 15.92
C LEU A 132 2.47 9.46 17.27
N GLU A 133 2.18 10.74 17.33
CA GLU A 133 2.39 11.65 18.47
C GLU A 133 1.18 12.58 18.60
N PRO A 134 -0.01 12.03 18.89
CA PRO A 134 -1.22 12.83 18.96
C PRO A 134 -1.18 13.82 20.12
N GLU A 135 -1.73 15.00 19.89
CA GLU A 135 -1.87 16.03 20.92
C GLU A 135 -2.90 15.61 21.98
N ASP A 136 -2.73 16.10 23.21
CA ASP A 136 -3.60 15.83 24.34
C ASP A 136 -5.05 16.28 24.05
N GLY A 137 -6.01 15.46 24.47
CA GLY A 137 -7.44 15.69 24.29
C GLY A 137 -7.99 15.35 22.91
N THR A 138 -7.14 14.99 21.94
CA THR A 138 -7.56 14.63 20.58
C THR A 138 -8.16 13.22 20.52
N LEU A 139 -8.89 12.95 19.43
CA LEU A 139 -9.37 11.60 19.14
C LEU A 139 -8.21 10.61 18.94
N GLY A 140 -7.12 11.05 18.31
CA GLY A 140 -5.91 10.24 18.12
C GLY A 140 -5.33 9.76 19.44
N GLU A 141 -5.20 10.66 20.42
CA GLU A 141 -4.71 10.31 21.76
C GLU A 141 -5.63 9.27 22.44
N LYS A 142 -6.94 9.49 22.38
CA LYS A 142 -7.91 8.57 22.99
C LYS A 142 -7.91 7.19 22.34
N LEU A 143 -7.69 7.13 21.01
CA LEU A 143 -7.51 5.87 20.30
C LEU A 143 -6.22 5.15 20.77
N VAL A 144 -5.10 5.85 20.83
CA VAL A 144 -3.81 5.28 21.29
C VAL A 144 -3.89 4.79 22.72
N LYS A 145 -4.62 5.49 23.59
CA LYS A 145 -4.86 5.07 24.98
C LYS A 145 -5.91 3.95 25.12
N GLY A 146 -6.60 3.58 24.04
CA GLY A 146 -7.68 2.61 24.07
C GLY A 146 -8.93 3.09 24.83
N GLU A 147 -9.09 4.39 25.00
CA GLU A 147 -10.25 5.01 25.67
C GLU A 147 -11.46 5.11 24.74
N VAL A 148 -11.22 5.11 23.44
CA VAL A 148 -12.23 5.17 22.37
C VAL A 148 -11.92 4.09 21.33
N TRP A 149 -12.96 3.53 20.75
CA TRP A 149 -12.86 2.59 19.63
C TRP A 149 -13.96 2.85 18.59
N MET A 150 -13.76 2.35 17.38
CA MET A 150 -14.67 2.47 16.25
C MET A 150 -15.21 1.12 15.83
N HIS A 151 -16.46 1.10 15.37
CA HIS A 151 -17.06 -0.09 14.76
C HIS A 151 -16.55 -0.27 13.35
N ASP A 152 -15.78 -1.30 13.12
CA ASP A 152 -15.27 -1.79 11.82
C ASP A 152 -14.80 -0.70 10.83
N PRO A 153 -13.86 0.18 11.22
CA PRO A 153 -13.31 1.16 10.29
C PRO A 153 -12.52 0.46 9.19
N THR A 154 -12.63 0.95 7.95
CA THR A 154 -11.86 0.44 6.80
C THR A 154 -11.12 1.58 6.10
N VAL A 155 -9.95 1.26 5.51
CA VAL A 155 -9.15 2.17 4.71
C VAL A 155 -8.86 1.53 3.37
N THR A 156 -9.33 2.15 2.30
CA THR A 156 -9.05 1.71 0.93
C THR A 156 -8.27 2.79 0.19
N ILE A 157 -7.11 2.43 -0.36
CA ILE A 157 -6.35 3.28 -1.26
C ILE A 157 -6.54 2.74 -2.67
N THR A 158 -7.23 3.48 -3.52
CA THR A 158 -7.48 3.11 -4.92
C THR A 158 -6.54 3.89 -5.82
N LEU A 159 -5.66 3.20 -6.54
CA LEU A 159 -4.77 3.79 -7.52
C LEU A 159 -5.55 4.12 -8.80
N LEU A 160 -5.43 5.35 -9.29
CA LEU A 160 -6.25 5.87 -10.38
C LEU A 160 -5.64 5.67 -11.78
N SER A 161 -4.45 5.07 -11.85
CA SER A 161 -3.79 4.73 -13.11
C SER A 161 -3.07 3.39 -13.02
N ALA A 162 -2.90 2.73 -14.16
CA ALA A 162 -2.24 1.43 -14.28
C ALA A 162 -0.79 1.45 -13.79
N GLN A 163 -0.09 2.57 -14.00
CA GLN A 163 1.31 2.75 -13.65
C GLN A 163 1.51 4.14 -13.03
N PRO A 164 2.51 4.31 -12.14
CA PRO A 164 2.92 5.62 -11.68
C PRO A 164 3.62 6.39 -12.80
N THR A 165 3.57 7.71 -12.73
CA THR A 165 4.37 8.59 -13.60
C THR A 165 5.74 8.79 -12.95
N ARG A 166 6.81 8.61 -13.73
CA ARG A 166 8.18 8.88 -13.27
C ARG A 166 8.53 10.35 -13.50
N ASP A 167 9.09 10.98 -12.48
CA ASP A 167 9.66 12.34 -12.52
C ASP A 167 11.05 12.32 -11.87
N GLY A 168 12.08 12.22 -12.68
CA GLY A 168 13.46 12.04 -12.24
C GLY A 168 13.61 10.77 -11.41
N LYS A 169 13.97 10.93 -10.11
CA LYS A 169 14.09 9.83 -9.14
C LYS A 169 12.78 9.52 -8.41
N ALA A 170 11.77 10.34 -8.59
CA ALA A 170 10.47 10.17 -7.95
C ALA A 170 9.47 9.47 -8.87
N TYR A 171 8.50 8.82 -8.22
CA TYR A 171 7.30 8.30 -8.86
C TYR A 171 6.10 8.99 -8.23
N THR A 172 5.16 9.40 -9.07
CA THR A 172 3.90 10.00 -8.64
C THR A 172 2.73 9.11 -9.04
N TRP A 173 1.79 8.89 -8.12
CA TRP A 173 0.61 8.10 -8.36
C TRP A 173 -0.62 8.78 -7.78
N ASN A 174 -1.59 9.09 -8.63
CA ASN A 174 -2.86 9.62 -8.16
C ASN A 174 -3.64 8.48 -7.50
N ALA A 175 -4.13 8.74 -6.31
CA ALA A 175 -4.83 7.78 -5.50
C ALA A 175 -6.07 8.39 -4.83
N ARG A 176 -7.12 7.59 -4.69
CA ARG A 176 -8.31 7.91 -3.91
C ARG A 176 -8.23 7.18 -2.58
N PHE A 177 -8.29 7.94 -1.51
CA PHE A 177 -8.36 7.45 -0.14
C PHE A 177 -9.81 7.42 0.30
N THR A 178 -10.32 6.24 0.58
CA THR A 178 -11.66 6.05 1.15
C THR A 178 -11.50 5.55 2.57
N LEU A 179 -11.99 6.34 3.52
CA LEU A 179 -12.06 6.00 4.93
C LEU A 179 -13.51 5.77 5.31
N THR A 180 -13.84 4.57 5.79
CA THR A 180 -15.15 4.27 6.36
C THR A 180 -15.02 4.13 7.87
N ARG A 181 -15.87 4.80 8.62
CA ARG A 181 -15.81 4.85 10.10
C ARG A 181 -16.66 3.80 10.81
N GLY A 182 -17.49 3.07 10.08
CA GLY A 182 -18.48 2.16 10.66
C GLY A 182 -19.69 2.92 11.27
N GLU A 183 -20.49 2.19 12.03
CA GLU A 183 -21.79 2.69 12.50
C GLU A 183 -21.71 3.56 13.76
N PHE A 184 -20.71 3.33 14.59
CA PHE A 184 -20.54 4.05 15.84
C PHE A 184 -19.09 4.23 16.24
N MET A 185 -18.87 5.18 17.13
CA MET A 185 -17.68 5.30 17.97
C MET A 185 -18.11 5.14 19.42
N ALA A 186 -17.32 4.42 20.21
CA ALA A 186 -17.66 4.15 21.60
C ALA A 186 -16.48 4.39 22.54
N SER A 187 -16.80 4.66 23.78
CA SER A 187 -15.92 4.64 24.95
C SER A 187 -16.60 3.83 26.05
N LYS A 188 -15.96 3.70 27.20
CA LYS A 188 -16.56 3.02 28.36
C LYS A 188 -17.89 3.64 28.80
N ASP A 189 -18.04 4.95 28.62
CA ASP A 189 -19.15 5.71 29.19
C ASP A 189 -20.15 6.21 28.12
N LYS A 190 -19.78 6.18 26.85
CA LYS A 190 -20.58 6.82 25.80
C LYS A 190 -20.46 6.10 24.47
N VAL A 191 -21.60 5.99 23.77
CA VAL A 191 -21.66 5.61 22.35
C VAL A 191 -22.13 6.82 21.55
N LEU A 192 -21.43 7.09 20.46
CA LEU A 192 -21.76 8.09 19.46
C LEU A 192 -22.11 7.38 18.17
N GLU A 193 -23.35 7.41 17.77
CA GLU A 193 -23.80 6.88 16.48
C GLU A 193 -23.26 7.76 15.35
N VAL A 194 -22.69 7.14 14.32
CA VAL A 194 -22.22 7.83 13.12
C VAL A 194 -23.32 7.76 12.07
N PRO A 195 -23.95 8.91 11.70
CA PRO A 195 -24.97 8.92 10.69
C PRO A 195 -24.39 8.42 9.35
N GLU A 196 -25.21 7.79 8.52
CA GLU A 196 -24.79 7.18 7.26
C GLU A 196 -24.02 8.18 6.37
N SER A 197 -24.48 9.40 6.27
CA SER A 197 -23.83 10.49 5.52
C SER A 197 -22.44 10.88 6.05
N GLY A 198 -22.10 10.51 7.28
CA GLY A 198 -20.81 10.80 7.91
C GLY A 198 -19.85 9.59 8.00
N ARG A 199 -20.30 8.43 7.53
CA ARG A 199 -19.50 7.19 7.64
C ARG A 199 -18.34 7.14 6.67
N GLU A 200 -18.51 7.68 5.48
CA GLU A 200 -17.50 7.67 4.43
C GLU A 200 -16.84 9.03 4.26
N ASN A 201 -15.53 9.02 4.13
CA ASN A 201 -14.74 10.19 3.76
C ASN A 201 -13.84 9.81 2.59
N VAL A 202 -13.99 10.51 1.47
CA VAL A 202 -13.25 10.25 0.23
C VAL A 202 -12.40 11.46 -0.11
N ASN A 203 -11.09 11.22 -0.32
CA ASN A 203 -10.15 12.26 -0.73
C ASN A 203 -9.25 11.73 -1.84
N GLU A 204 -9.01 12.55 -2.87
CA GLU A 204 -8.00 12.25 -3.88
C GLU A 204 -6.69 12.96 -3.53
N ARG A 205 -5.58 12.27 -3.70
CA ARG A 205 -4.23 12.73 -3.40
C ARG A 205 -3.25 12.23 -4.46
N THR A 206 -2.18 12.96 -4.65
CA THR A 206 -1.04 12.49 -5.42
C THR A 206 0.02 11.96 -4.45
N LEU A 207 0.19 10.65 -4.42
CA LEU A 207 1.28 10.03 -3.69
C LEU A 207 2.58 10.21 -4.47
N ARG A 208 3.63 10.63 -3.77
CA ARG A 208 4.97 10.73 -4.32
C ARG A 208 5.88 9.76 -3.58
N GLY A 209 6.48 8.83 -4.33
CA GLY A 209 7.44 7.85 -3.83
C GLY A 209 8.86 8.16 -4.32
N VAL A 210 9.83 8.11 -3.42
CA VAL A 210 11.26 8.15 -3.75
C VAL A 210 11.90 6.93 -3.12
N TYR A 211 12.69 6.20 -3.93
CA TYR A 211 13.47 5.08 -3.40
C TYR A 211 14.87 5.57 -3.03
N GLU A 212 15.21 5.48 -1.76
CA GLU A 212 16.51 5.90 -1.24
C GLU A 212 16.90 5.07 -0.01
N ASN A 213 18.20 4.82 0.15
CA ASN A 213 18.75 4.05 1.28
C ASN A 213 18.12 2.66 1.45
N GLY A 214 17.73 2.00 0.34
CA GLY A 214 17.16 0.65 0.37
C GLY A 214 15.67 0.58 0.75
N ALA A 215 14.96 1.70 0.74
CA ALA A 215 13.53 1.75 1.08
C ALA A 215 12.79 2.83 0.30
N TRP A 216 11.47 2.66 0.15
CA TRP A 216 10.58 3.70 -0.34
C TRP A 216 10.29 4.72 0.76
N LYS A 217 10.27 6.00 0.38
CA LYS A 217 9.75 7.10 1.16
C LYS A 217 8.55 7.69 0.43
N LEU A 218 7.38 7.69 1.07
CA LEU A 218 6.11 8.18 0.54
C LEU A 218 5.75 9.52 1.17
N THR A 219 5.22 10.44 0.35
CA THR A 219 4.62 11.70 0.76
C THR A 219 3.32 11.93 0.00
N GLY A 220 2.49 12.91 0.40
CA GLY A 220 1.26 13.29 -0.27
C GLY A 220 -0.03 12.96 0.49
N MET A 221 0.06 12.68 1.78
CA MET A 221 -1.11 12.56 2.66
C MET A 221 -1.73 13.91 3.00
N LYS A 222 -0.89 14.94 3.18
CA LYS A 222 -1.36 16.31 3.43
C LYS A 222 -1.81 16.96 2.13
N SER A 223 -2.85 17.79 2.20
CA SER A 223 -3.23 18.65 1.07
C SER A 223 -2.15 19.72 0.85
N ASP A 224 -2.03 20.23 -0.38
CA ASP A 224 -1.06 21.29 -0.70
C ASP A 224 -1.27 22.54 0.17
N SER A 225 -2.49 22.81 0.62
CA SER A 225 -2.81 23.89 1.56
C SER A 225 -2.25 23.64 2.95
N GLU A 226 -2.27 22.40 3.46
CA GLU A 226 -1.71 22.03 4.77
C GLU A 226 -0.17 21.93 4.72
N ALA A 227 0.38 21.50 3.58
CA ALA A 227 1.84 21.49 3.37
C ALA A 227 2.42 22.91 3.37
N SER A 228 1.74 23.85 2.74
CA SER A 228 2.16 25.27 2.70
C SER A 228 2.09 25.94 4.08
N ALA A 229 1.07 25.63 4.89
CA ALA A 229 0.93 26.17 6.24
C ALA A 229 2.02 25.66 7.20
N SER A 230 2.43 24.39 7.08
CA SER A 230 3.49 23.81 7.91
C SER A 230 4.88 24.34 7.54
N ALA A 231 5.13 24.65 6.27
CA ALA A 231 6.37 25.24 5.81
C ALA A 231 6.58 26.68 6.29
N SER A 232 5.50 27.47 6.37
CA SER A 232 5.55 28.86 6.87
C SER A 232 5.70 28.94 8.38
N ALA A 233 5.20 27.96 9.14
CA ALA A 233 5.34 27.91 10.60
C ALA A 233 6.75 27.49 11.06
N SER A 234 7.53 26.81 10.23
CA SER A 234 8.92 26.41 10.54
C SER A 234 9.97 27.48 10.16
N ALA A 235 9.57 28.56 9.51
CA ALA A 235 10.44 29.65 9.06
C ALA A 235 10.35 30.91 9.96
N SER A 236 9.62 30.86 11.07
CA SER A 236 9.45 31.91 12.09
C SER A 236 10.14 31.54 13.39
#